data_1bec6bfa3b15a3215bee256876e415c3
#
_entry.id   1bec6bfa3b15a3215bee256876e415c3
#
_cell.length_a   1.000
_cell.length_b   1.000
_cell.length_c   1.000
_cell.angle_alpha   90.00
_cell.angle_beta   90.00
_cell.angle_gamma   90.00
#
_symmetry.space_group_name_H-M   'P 1'
#
loop_
_entity.id
_entity.type
_entity.pdbx_description
1 polymer ?
#
loop_
_entity_poly.entity_id
_entity_poly.type
_entity_poly.pdbx_seq_one_letter_code
_entity_poly.pdbx_strand_id
1 'polypeptide(L)'
;MTVYVIADVKVTDDSWIPEYAEKVHDIVHRHGGKYLARSGNIATIEGEPSGETLVALIEFPSMDAVSAFGSDPDYTPFGAARKAGSVSHFRVIDDTDVAGTIPYLARG
;
A
#
# COMPACT_ATOMS: atom_id res chain seq x y z
N MET A 1 9.82 2.55 -14.53
CA MET A 1 8.88 3.60 -14.07
C MET A 1 8.51 3.32 -12.62
N THR A 2 8.79 4.26 -11.75
CA THR A 2 8.45 4.16 -10.34
C THR A 2 6.94 4.09 -10.16
N VAL A 3 6.50 3.20 -9.27
CA VAL A 3 5.08 3.07 -8.92
C VAL A 3 4.91 3.21 -7.42
N TYR A 4 3.70 3.54 -7.01
CA TYR A 4 3.34 3.76 -5.61
C TYR A 4 2.14 2.90 -5.25
N VAL A 5 2.30 2.08 -4.22
CA VAL A 5 1.19 1.33 -3.62
C VAL A 5 0.56 2.21 -2.56
N ILE A 6 -0.74 2.41 -2.69
CA ILE A 6 -1.55 3.13 -1.70
C ILE A 6 -2.40 2.09 -0.99
N ALA A 7 -2.11 1.84 0.26
CA ALA A 7 -2.76 0.80 1.04
C ALA A 7 -3.63 1.39 2.14
N ASP A 8 -4.92 1.05 2.13
CA ASP A 8 -5.85 1.36 3.21
C ASP A 8 -6.16 0.08 3.96
N VAL A 9 -6.01 0.09 5.28
CA VAL A 9 -6.27 -1.09 6.09
C VAL A 9 -7.19 -0.72 7.25
N LYS A 10 -8.34 -1.40 7.32
CA LYS A 10 -9.24 -1.33 8.47
C LYS A 10 -9.18 -2.67 9.20
N VAL A 11 -8.55 -2.69 10.35
CA VAL A 11 -8.35 -3.92 11.14
C VAL A 11 -9.66 -4.35 11.77
N THR A 12 -10.03 -5.61 11.56
CA THR A 12 -11.20 -6.23 12.20
C THR A 12 -10.80 -7.27 13.25
N ASP A 13 -9.65 -7.89 13.09
CA ASP A 13 -9.02 -8.80 14.04
C ASP A 13 -7.52 -8.52 13.99
N ASP A 14 -6.92 -8.22 15.10
CA ASP A 14 -5.53 -7.76 15.17
C ASP A 14 -4.49 -8.89 15.39
N SER A 15 -4.93 -10.13 15.44
CA SER A 15 -4.05 -11.28 15.74
C SER A 15 -2.95 -11.50 14.70
N TRP A 16 -3.15 -11.04 13.47
CA TRP A 16 -2.18 -11.17 12.37
C TRP A 16 -1.09 -10.10 12.38
N ILE A 17 -1.29 -9.00 13.13
CA ILE A 17 -0.43 -7.81 13.02
C ILE A 17 1.01 -8.05 13.50
N PRO A 18 1.28 -8.70 14.65
CA PRO A 18 2.67 -8.82 15.12
C PRO A 18 3.61 -9.49 14.13
N GLU A 19 3.22 -10.63 13.55
CA GLU A 19 4.04 -11.33 12.57
C GLU A 19 4.13 -10.55 11.25
N TYR A 20 3.03 -9.99 10.81
CA TYR A 20 3.00 -9.18 9.60
C TYR A 20 3.97 -8.00 9.71
N ALA A 21 3.90 -7.26 10.80
CA ALA A 21 4.76 -6.10 11.04
C ALA A 21 6.24 -6.49 11.12
N GLU A 22 6.54 -7.65 11.70
CA GLU A 22 7.91 -8.13 11.82
C GLU A 22 8.51 -8.60 10.50
N LYS A 23 7.72 -9.30 9.68
CA LYS A 23 8.23 -10.04 8.52
C LYS A 23 8.05 -9.32 7.18
N VAL A 24 6.92 -8.66 6.98
CA VAL A 24 6.55 -8.14 5.66
C VAL A 24 7.43 -6.95 5.25
N HIS A 25 7.90 -6.17 6.20
CA HIS A 25 8.81 -5.06 5.93
C HIS A 25 10.04 -5.52 5.13
N ASP A 26 10.66 -6.62 5.55
CA ASP A 26 11.84 -7.17 4.87
C ASP A 26 11.50 -7.76 3.50
N ILE A 27 10.31 -8.35 3.36
CA ILE A 27 9.85 -8.90 2.07
C ILE A 27 9.64 -7.75 1.07
N VAL A 28 9.05 -6.64 1.51
CA VAL A 28 8.90 -5.43 0.68
C VAL A 28 10.27 -4.94 0.21
N HIS A 29 11.23 -4.82 1.12
CA HIS A 29 12.59 -4.37 0.78
C HIS A 29 13.30 -5.32 -0.18
N ARG A 30 13.06 -6.62 -0.07
CA ARG A 30 13.63 -7.63 -0.95
C ARG A 30 13.25 -7.39 -2.42
N HIS A 31 12.07 -6.85 -2.66
CA HIS A 31 11.58 -6.53 -4.00
C HIS A 31 11.82 -5.07 -4.39
N GLY A 32 12.69 -4.38 -3.68
CA GLY A 32 13.04 -2.99 -3.98
C GLY A 32 12.04 -1.97 -3.48
N GLY A 33 11.07 -2.39 -2.66
CA GLY A 33 10.08 -1.50 -2.09
C GLY A 33 10.64 -0.66 -0.95
N LYS A 34 10.06 0.52 -0.78
CA LYS A 34 10.42 1.45 0.29
C LYS A 34 9.16 2.08 0.85
N TYR A 35 8.97 1.98 2.15
CA TYR A 35 7.87 2.69 2.81
C TYR A 35 8.18 4.19 2.84
N LEU A 36 7.34 4.98 2.19
CA LEU A 36 7.43 6.44 2.23
C LEU A 36 6.71 7.00 3.44
N ALA A 37 5.58 6.40 3.78
CA ALA A 37 4.79 6.74 4.96
C ALA A 37 3.92 5.54 5.33
N ARG A 38 3.68 5.36 6.62
CA ARG A 38 2.66 4.45 7.13
C ARG A 38 2.20 4.99 8.47
N SER A 39 0.93 5.33 8.56
CA SER A 39 0.44 6.06 9.72
C SER A 39 -1.00 5.68 10.04
N GLY A 40 -1.28 5.63 11.34
CA GLY A 40 -2.63 5.55 11.85
C GLY A 40 -3.23 6.92 12.18
N ASN A 41 -2.46 7.99 12.04
CA ASN A 41 -2.94 9.36 12.26
C ASN A 41 -3.60 9.86 10.99
N ILE A 42 -4.88 9.56 10.84
CA ILE A 42 -5.64 9.85 9.62
C ILE A 42 -6.63 10.96 9.93
N ALA A 43 -6.57 12.06 9.15
CA ALA A 43 -7.52 13.16 9.24
C ALA A 43 -8.33 13.19 7.93
N THR A 44 -9.64 13.11 8.05
CA THR A 44 -10.53 13.27 6.89
C THR A 44 -10.83 14.74 6.71
N ILE A 45 -10.30 15.31 5.62
CA ILE A 45 -10.48 16.74 5.31
C ILE A 45 -11.82 16.96 4.62
N GLU A 46 -12.23 16.01 3.80
CA GLU A 46 -13.45 16.07 3.02
C GLU A 46 -13.96 14.67 2.76
N GLY A 47 -15.27 14.51 2.74
CA GLY A 47 -15.91 13.19 2.54
C GLY A 47 -16.19 12.48 3.85
N GLU A 48 -16.74 11.29 3.76
CA GLU A 48 -17.07 10.46 4.92
C GLU A 48 -15.83 9.74 5.46
N PRO A 49 -15.60 9.80 6.79
CA PRO A 49 -14.57 8.95 7.38
C PRO A 49 -14.90 7.48 7.18
N SER A 50 -13.96 6.70 6.65
CA SER A 50 -14.17 5.27 6.37
C SER A 50 -13.62 4.35 7.45
N GLY A 51 -13.00 4.90 8.49
CA GLY A 51 -12.57 4.15 9.65
C GLY A 51 -11.32 3.31 9.47
N GLU A 52 -10.47 3.64 8.50
CA GLU A 52 -9.20 2.96 8.33
C GLU A 52 -8.34 3.08 9.59
N THR A 53 -7.68 1.98 9.93
CA THR A 53 -6.72 1.91 11.04
C THR A 53 -5.35 2.43 10.61
N LEU A 54 -5.00 2.22 9.33
CA LEU A 54 -3.68 2.51 8.78
C LEU A 54 -3.79 2.88 7.31
N VAL A 55 -3.01 3.87 6.89
CA VAL A 55 -2.73 4.15 5.47
C VAL A 55 -1.23 4.06 5.26
N ALA A 56 -0.81 3.38 4.21
CA ALA A 56 0.59 3.25 3.86
C ALA A 56 0.82 3.67 2.41
N LEU A 57 1.96 4.33 2.17
CA LEU A 57 2.49 4.62 0.85
C LEU A 57 3.79 3.87 0.68
N ILE A 58 3.89 3.05 -0.35
CA ILE A 58 5.06 2.22 -0.61
C ILE A 58 5.52 2.47 -2.04
N GLU A 59 6.77 2.87 -2.19
CA GLU A 59 7.39 3.06 -3.49
C GLU A 59 8.02 1.75 -3.96
N PHE A 60 7.80 1.39 -5.22
CA PHE A 60 8.46 0.26 -5.88
C PHE A 60 9.10 0.73 -7.20
N PRO A 61 10.20 0.09 -7.64
CA PRO A 61 10.88 0.50 -8.86
C PRO A 61 10.06 0.24 -10.13
N SER A 62 9.09 -0.67 -10.10
CA SER A 62 8.28 -1.04 -11.25
C SER A 62 7.02 -1.78 -10.83
N MET A 63 6.07 -1.88 -11.75
CA MET A 63 4.88 -2.72 -11.54
C MET A 63 5.27 -4.21 -11.44
N ASP A 64 6.29 -4.63 -12.20
CA ASP A 64 6.80 -6.01 -12.10
C ASP A 64 7.31 -6.34 -10.70
N ALA A 65 7.95 -5.37 -10.03
CA ALA A 65 8.41 -5.53 -8.65
C ALA A 65 7.23 -5.68 -7.68
N VAL A 66 6.15 -4.92 -7.88
CA VAL A 66 4.91 -5.06 -7.09
C VAL A 66 4.32 -6.45 -7.28
N SER A 67 4.22 -6.91 -8.53
CA SER A 67 3.68 -8.24 -8.86
C SER A 67 4.54 -9.35 -8.25
N ALA A 68 5.86 -9.21 -8.30
CA ALA A 68 6.78 -10.17 -7.71
C ALA A 68 6.64 -10.24 -6.19
N PHE A 69 6.45 -9.08 -5.54
CA PHE A 69 6.17 -9.03 -4.11
C PHE A 69 4.85 -9.74 -3.78
N GLY A 70 3.78 -9.40 -4.51
CA GLY A 70 2.45 -9.96 -4.26
C GLY A 70 2.36 -11.46 -4.47
N SER A 71 3.19 -12.03 -5.35
CA SER A 71 3.24 -13.48 -5.63
C SER A 71 4.37 -14.21 -4.91
N ASP A 72 5.17 -13.52 -4.10
CA ASP A 72 6.25 -14.13 -3.32
C ASP A 72 5.65 -15.15 -2.35
N PRO A 73 6.08 -16.44 -2.40
CA PRO A 73 5.56 -17.48 -1.48
C PRO A 73 5.77 -17.15 -0.02
N ASP A 74 6.80 -16.37 0.31
CA ASP A 74 7.04 -15.94 1.69
C ASP A 74 6.02 -14.90 2.16
N TYR A 75 5.46 -14.11 1.23
CA TYR A 75 4.41 -13.14 1.55
C TYR A 75 3.02 -13.76 1.62
N THR A 76 2.73 -14.80 0.85
CA THR A 76 1.40 -15.39 0.69
C THR A 76 0.66 -15.63 2.02
N PRO A 77 1.27 -16.26 3.05
CA PRO A 77 0.56 -16.49 4.32
C PRO A 77 0.25 -15.20 5.06
N PHE A 78 1.12 -14.18 4.97
CA PHE A 78 0.88 -12.89 5.62
C PHE A 78 -0.24 -12.11 4.93
N GLY A 79 -0.26 -12.11 3.60
CA GLY A 79 -1.32 -11.50 2.81
C GLY A 79 -2.68 -12.15 3.09
N ALA A 80 -2.73 -13.47 3.18
CA ALA A 80 -3.95 -14.20 3.53
C ALA A 80 -4.45 -13.85 4.93
N ALA A 81 -3.54 -13.80 5.91
CA ALA A 81 -3.90 -13.43 7.28
C ALA A 81 -4.45 -12.01 7.38
N ARG A 82 -3.82 -11.06 6.67
CA ARG A 82 -4.30 -9.67 6.62
C ARG A 82 -5.68 -9.58 6.00
N LYS A 83 -5.92 -10.29 4.91
CA LYS A 83 -7.23 -10.31 4.23
C LYS A 83 -8.33 -10.88 5.12
N ALA A 84 -8.00 -11.90 5.93
CA ALA A 84 -8.95 -12.48 6.86
C ALA A 84 -9.24 -11.58 8.06
N GLY A 85 -8.27 -10.78 8.50
CA GLY A 85 -8.36 -9.94 9.71
C GLY A 85 -8.52 -8.45 9.44
N SER A 86 -8.84 -8.06 8.20
CA SER A 86 -9.01 -6.65 7.86
C SER A 86 -9.89 -6.46 6.64
N VAL A 87 -10.37 -5.22 6.47
CA VAL A 87 -10.89 -4.74 5.19
C VAL A 87 -9.81 -3.85 4.62
N SER A 88 -9.18 -4.30 3.53
CA SER A 88 -8.01 -3.64 2.96
C SER A 88 -8.22 -3.31 1.49
N HIS A 89 -7.68 -2.18 1.06
CA HIS A 89 -7.66 -1.77 -0.34
C HIS A 89 -6.23 -1.42 -0.70
N PHE A 90 -5.72 -2.07 -1.74
CA PHE A 90 -4.38 -1.81 -2.24
C PHE A 90 -4.51 -1.36 -3.70
N ARG A 91 -4.08 -0.15 -3.98
CA ARG A 91 -4.10 0.43 -5.32
C ARG A 91 -2.68 0.81 -5.70
N VAL A 92 -2.40 0.76 -7.00
CA VAL A 92 -1.09 1.17 -7.51
C VAL A 92 -1.30 2.28 -8.52
N ILE A 93 -0.57 3.36 -8.34
CA ILE A 93 -0.45 4.40 -9.35
C ILE A 93 1.01 4.49 -9.80
N ASP A 94 1.22 4.96 -11.01
CA ASP A 94 2.57 5.28 -11.49
C ASP A 94 2.83 6.78 -11.33
N ASP A 95 3.96 7.25 -11.86
CA ASP A 95 4.34 8.66 -11.78
C ASP A 95 3.90 9.46 -13.02
N THR A 96 3.00 8.92 -13.83
CA THR A 96 2.43 9.65 -14.96
C THR A 96 1.54 10.77 -14.46
N ASP A 97 1.86 12.00 -14.88
CA ASP A 97 1.07 13.16 -14.54
C ASP A 97 -0.12 13.27 -15.51
N VAL A 98 -1.33 13.36 -14.97
CA VAL A 98 -2.54 13.57 -15.78
C VAL A 98 -2.52 14.90 -16.55
N ALA A 99 -1.63 15.82 -16.19
CA ALA A 99 -1.42 17.06 -16.95
C ALA A 99 -1.11 16.79 -18.42
N GLY A 100 -0.60 15.60 -18.77
CA GLY A 100 -0.39 15.21 -20.16
C GLY A 100 -1.65 14.85 -20.92
N THR A 101 -2.77 14.63 -20.23
CA THR A 101 -4.04 14.19 -20.82
C THR A 101 -5.21 15.14 -20.60
N ILE A 102 -5.11 16.01 -19.60
CA ILE A 102 -6.17 16.97 -19.27
C ILE A 102 -5.73 18.35 -19.75
N PRO A 103 -6.47 18.97 -20.71
CA PRO A 103 -6.14 20.32 -21.18
C PRO A 103 -6.11 21.33 -20.03
N TYR A 104 -5.18 22.27 -20.11
CA TYR A 104 -5.01 23.39 -19.16
C TYR A 104 -4.56 22.97 -17.75
N LEU A 105 -4.34 21.70 -17.48
CA LEU A 105 -3.81 21.25 -16.20
C LEU A 105 -2.29 21.45 -16.20
N ALA A 106 -1.81 22.29 -15.29
CA ALA A 106 -0.38 22.52 -15.12
C ALA A 106 0.26 21.32 -14.37
N ARG A 107 1.49 20.99 -14.76
CA ARG A 107 2.25 19.99 -14.02
C ARG A 107 2.53 20.45 -12.60
N GLY A 108 2.33 19.54 -11.65
CA GLY A 108 2.49 19.84 -10.24
C GLY A 108 3.91 19.78 -9.69
#